data_c7f990e70969ce11eba8c9d33595d206
#
_entry.id   c7f990e70969ce11eba8c9d33595d206
#
_cell.length_a   1.000
_cell.length_b   1.000
_cell.length_c   1.000
_cell.angle_alpha   90.00
_cell.angle_beta   90.00
_cell.angle_gamma   90.00
#
_symmetry.space_group_name_H-M   'P 1'
#
loop_
_entity.id
_entity.type
_entity.pdbx_description
1 polymer ?
#
loop_
_entity_poly.entity_id
_entity_poly.type
_entity_poly.pdbx_seq_one_letter_code
_entity_poly.pdbx_strand_id
1 'polypeptide(L)'
;MADTEVKQEIAHVEGGDGRDSDQEASYEFTPAEEKRIKRRIDRRLVTTCGVMYCISLIDRTNLSSAAIAGMNEDLALVGDRYSILVLLFFITYTLLQPPATIMLRRVGPRPFLAGICFSWGVVMLGHGFVNVWWAMAPLRVLLGAFEAGFFPSCLYLISTWFSRYELHRRYSFFYLIGVLASGFSGVLAYGLMQMDGLSNYRGWRWIFIIEGIITMIIACAGYFTIVDFPDRSVEKSWRFLSERECQWVIRKIAADRGDADIDKFDFRKWAASGLDPKVWGFALIFCFVTTTSYAVAYFLPIILRGMGFSVAASQLLVAPPYVMACIMMMIVSWFGDKYKTKAPILITCSTLTIVGLVLMGFTTSIGSRYFGVFMVAAAANTNLPTIMAYQANNIRGQWKRAFCSATLVGFGGIGGIAGSLVFRTQDSPLYRPGIYATITCNSLVIIIVALLSVHFRRCNKKADQGLMIIEGLEGFRYTI
;
A
#
# COMPACT_ATOMS: atom_id res chain seq x y z
N MET A 1 -7.27 14.37 67.96
CA MET A 1 -6.23 14.52 66.93
C MET A 1 -6.49 13.64 65.70
N ALA A 2 -7.05 12.44 65.85
CA ALA A 2 -7.35 11.56 64.67
C ALA A 2 -8.50 12.05 63.77
N ASP A 3 -9.51 12.76 64.30
CA ASP A 3 -10.64 13.28 63.53
C ASP A 3 -10.33 14.50 62.65
N THR A 4 -9.21 15.18 62.90
CA THR A 4 -8.80 16.36 62.13
C THR A 4 -7.96 15.96 60.92
N GLU A 5 -7.20 14.87 60.98
CA GLU A 5 -6.43 14.34 59.86
C GLU A 5 -7.33 13.67 58.81
N VAL A 6 -8.36 12.92 59.21
CA VAL A 6 -9.32 12.30 58.29
C VAL A 6 -10.16 13.36 57.56
N LYS A 7 -10.50 14.49 58.19
CA LYS A 7 -11.19 15.59 57.50
C LYS A 7 -10.30 16.36 56.52
N GLN A 8 -8.99 16.41 56.73
CA GLN A 8 -8.05 17.00 55.78
C GLN A 8 -7.76 16.09 54.61
N GLU A 9 -7.75 14.76 54.77
CA GLU A 9 -7.60 13.80 53.68
C GLU A 9 -8.86 13.79 52.78
N ILE A 10 -10.07 13.87 53.35
CA ILE A 10 -11.32 13.94 52.57
C ILE A 10 -11.42 15.26 51.79
N ALA A 11 -10.97 16.39 52.37
CA ALA A 11 -10.93 17.68 51.65
C ALA A 11 -9.89 17.73 50.53
N HIS A 12 -8.83 16.89 50.57
CA HIS A 12 -7.86 16.78 49.48
C HIS A 12 -8.33 15.90 48.31
N VAL A 13 -9.26 14.95 48.55
CA VAL A 13 -9.85 14.10 47.52
C VAL A 13 -10.97 14.84 46.78
N GLU A 14 -11.74 15.71 47.48
CA GLU A 14 -12.79 16.51 46.81
C GLU A 14 -12.25 17.74 46.04
N GLY A 15 -11.01 18.18 46.31
CA GLY A 15 -10.37 19.30 45.59
C GLY A 15 -9.69 18.90 44.28
N GLY A 16 -9.54 17.59 43.99
CA GLY A 16 -8.90 17.07 42.77
C GLY A 16 -9.84 17.00 41.56
N ASP A 17 -11.12 16.81 41.81
CA ASP A 17 -12.11 16.54 40.73
C ASP A 17 -12.54 17.79 39.92
N GLY A 18 -12.40 18.97 40.51
CA GLY A 18 -12.75 20.25 39.84
C GLY A 18 -11.68 20.71 38.83
N ARG A 19 -10.40 20.39 39.06
CA ARG A 19 -9.33 20.77 38.12
C ARG A 19 -9.25 19.88 36.91
N ASP A 20 -9.58 18.60 37.04
CA ASP A 20 -9.63 17.68 35.91
C ASP A 20 -10.86 17.95 35.03
N SER A 21 -12.01 18.28 35.59
CA SER A 21 -13.22 18.63 34.83
C SER A 21 -13.05 19.95 34.04
N ASP A 22 -12.38 20.95 34.61
CA ASP A 22 -12.11 22.21 33.93
C ASP A 22 -11.03 22.08 32.84
N GLN A 23 -10.07 21.17 33.03
CA GLN A 23 -9.10 20.81 31.99
C GLN A 23 -9.75 19.97 30.88
N GLU A 24 -10.68 19.05 31.18
CA GLU A 24 -11.42 18.30 30.20
C GLU A 24 -12.31 19.20 29.35
N ALA A 25 -13.06 20.12 29.92
CA ALA A 25 -13.88 21.10 29.22
C ALA A 25 -13.07 22.03 28.30
N SER A 26 -11.80 22.31 28.64
CA SER A 26 -10.93 23.18 27.83
C SER A 26 -10.45 22.54 26.51
N TYR A 27 -10.60 21.22 26.32
CA TYR A 27 -10.15 20.48 25.13
C TYR A 27 -11.27 20.03 24.21
N GLU A 28 -12.54 20.32 24.54
CA GLU A 28 -13.65 20.05 23.64
C GLU A 28 -13.68 21.08 22.50
N PHE A 29 -13.73 20.55 21.28
CA PHE A 29 -13.93 21.33 20.06
C PHE A 29 -15.33 21.11 19.53
N THR A 30 -15.90 22.14 18.94
CA THR A 30 -17.17 22.01 18.23
C THR A 30 -17.01 21.07 17.02
N PRO A 31 -18.09 20.40 16.57
CA PRO A 31 -18.03 19.51 15.39
C PRO A 31 -17.49 20.22 14.13
N ALA A 32 -17.67 21.52 14.02
CA ALA A 32 -17.15 22.32 12.92
C ALA A 32 -15.62 22.50 13.01
N GLU A 33 -15.11 22.77 14.22
CA GLU A 33 -13.67 22.88 14.48
C GLU A 33 -12.97 21.53 14.31
N GLU A 34 -13.54 20.43 14.82
CA GLU A 34 -13.03 19.09 14.56
C GLU A 34 -12.86 18.81 13.07
N LYS A 35 -13.88 19.13 12.28
CA LYS A 35 -13.86 18.96 10.83
C LYS A 35 -12.78 19.82 10.18
N ARG A 36 -12.53 21.02 10.71
CA ARG A 36 -11.47 21.93 10.23
C ARG A 36 -10.08 21.36 10.55
N ILE A 37 -9.86 20.87 11.78
CA ILE A 37 -8.61 20.23 12.21
C ILE A 37 -8.32 19.01 11.32
N LYS A 38 -9.29 18.11 11.17
CA LYS A 38 -9.16 16.91 10.31
C LYS A 38 -8.83 17.25 8.86
N ARG A 39 -9.49 18.27 8.28
CA ARG A 39 -9.18 18.73 6.92
C ARG A 39 -7.76 19.28 6.79
N ARG A 40 -7.24 19.94 7.82
CA ARG A 40 -5.87 20.45 7.84
C ARG A 40 -4.87 19.29 7.87
N ILE A 41 -5.14 18.27 8.68
CA ILE A 41 -4.34 17.04 8.74
C ILE A 41 -4.40 16.32 7.38
N ASP A 42 -5.59 16.06 6.84
CA ASP A 42 -5.78 15.40 5.55
C ASP A 42 -5.00 16.13 4.44
N ARG A 43 -5.14 17.46 4.34
CA ARG A 43 -4.50 18.27 3.28
C ARG A 43 -2.98 18.28 3.37
N ARG A 44 -2.39 18.17 4.56
CA ARG A 44 -0.94 18.21 4.69
C ARG A 44 -0.33 16.82 4.79
N LEU A 45 -0.81 15.97 5.67
CA LEU A 45 -0.25 14.65 5.87
C LEU A 45 -0.57 13.70 4.73
N VAL A 46 -1.87 13.48 4.47
CA VAL A 46 -2.31 12.47 3.49
C VAL A 46 -1.91 12.86 2.07
N THR A 47 -2.01 14.15 1.73
CA THR A 47 -1.59 14.63 0.41
C THR A 47 -0.08 14.53 0.21
N THR A 48 0.74 14.92 1.19
CA THR A 48 2.20 14.82 1.08
C THR A 48 2.64 13.36 0.94
N CYS A 49 2.15 12.47 1.83
CA CYS A 49 2.44 11.04 1.71
C CYS A 49 1.93 10.47 0.37
N GLY A 50 0.75 10.90 -0.10
CA GLY A 50 0.18 10.48 -1.37
C GLY A 50 1.03 10.90 -2.57
N VAL A 51 1.50 12.15 -2.63
CA VAL A 51 2.37 12.64 -3.71
C VAL A 51 3.70 11.89 -3.73
N MET A 52 4.32 11.68 -2.56
CA MET A 52 5.54 10.89 -2.48
C MET A 52 5.32 9.43 -2.87
N TYR A 53 4.16 8.86 -2.55
CA TYR A 53 3.80 7.49 -2.97
C TYR A 53 3.53 7.39 -4.48
N CYS A 54 2.98 8.44 -5.10
CA CYS A 54 2.85 8.52 -6.55
C CYS A 54 4.20 8.31 -7.23
N ILE A 55 5.22 9.03 -6.78
CA ILE A 55 6.57 8.92 -7.35
C ILE A 55 7.13 7.50 -7.13
N SER A 56 6.97 6.90 -5.95
CA SER A 56 7.38 5.53 -5.70
C SER A 56 6.77 4.54 -6.70
N LEU A 57 5.49 4.70 -7.06
CA LEU A 57 4.83 3.82 -8.03
C LEU A 57 5.22 4.12 -9.49
N ILE A 58 5.47 5.37 -9.84
CA ILE A 58 6.02 5.75 -11.15
C ILE A 58 7.42 5.13 -11.31
N ASP A 59 8.29 5.31 -10.32
CA ASP A 59 9.65 4.79 -10.31
C ASP A 59 9.72 3.26 -10.44
N ARG A 60 8.71 2.54 -9.97
CA ARG A 60 8.60 1.08 -10.15
C ARG A 60 8.26 0.68 -11.57
N THR A 61 7.38 1.43 -12.22
CA THR A 61 6.87 1.08 -13.56
C THR A 61 7.76 1.58 -14.69
N ASN A 62 8.66 2.53 -14.44
CA ASN A 62 9.54 3.09 -15.45
C ASN A 62 10.52 2.07 -16.07
N LEU A 63 10.88 1.00 -15.34
CA LEU A 63 11.73 -0.07 -15.91
C LEU A 63 11.07 -0.70 -17.14
N SER A 64 9.76 -0.96 -17.10
CA SER A 64 9.03 -1.53 -18.23
C SER A 64 8.91 -0.55 -19.40
N SER A 65 8.72 0.72 -19.10
CA SER A 65 8.70 1.79 -20.09
C SER A 65 10.08 1.98 -20.77
N ALA A 66 11.15 1.95 -19.99
CA ALA A 66 12.53 2.00 -20.50
C ALA A 66 12.87 0.76 -21.33
N ALA A 67 12.40 -0.42 -20.92
CA ALA A 67 12.62 -1.68 -21.64
C ALA A 67 12.16 -1.61 -23.11
N ILE A 68 10.94 -1.07 -23.34
CA ILE A 68 10.38 -0.92 -24.70
C ILE A 68 10.93 0.31 -25.43
N ALA A 69 11.55 1.26 -24.73
CA ALA A 69 12.18 2.45 -25.30
C ALA A 69 13.64 2.22 -25.76
N GLY A 70 14.11 0.95 -25.79
CA GLY A 70 15.43 0.57 -26.31
C GLY A 70 16.44 0.13 -25.26
N MET A 71 16.11 0.15 -23.96
CA MET A 71 16.99 -0.32 -22.89
C MET A 71 17.37 -1.81 -23.03
N ASN A 72 16.40 -2.65 -23.46
CA ASN A 72 16.63 -4.08 -23.64
C ASN A 72 17.73 -4.37 -24.69
N GLU A 73 17.77 -3.57 -25.74
CA GLU A 73 18.75 -3.67 -26.81
C GLU A 73 20.11 -3.15 -26.35
N ASP A 74 20.15 -1.95 -25.77
CA ASP A 74 21.39 -1.30 -25.34
C ASP A 74 22.14 -2.04 -24.23
N LEU A 75 21.42 -2.61 -23.28
CA LEU A 75 21.98 -3.38 -22.16
C LEU A 75 22.04 -4.89 -22.43
N ALA A 76 21.65 -5.34 -23.63
CA ALA A 76 21.56 -6.75 -24.01
C ALA A 76 20.81 -7.60 -22.97
N LEU A 77 19.58 -7.19 -22.63
CA LEU A 77 18.73 -7.88 -21.66
C LEU A 77 18.09 -9.13 -22.30
N VAL A 78 18.93 -10.10 -22.66
CA VAL A 78 18.51 -11.35 -23.29
C VAL A 78 18.08 -12.37 -22.23
N GLY A 79 17.07 -13.18 -22.54
CA GLY A 79 16.54 -14.24 -21.67
C GLY A 79 15.90 -13.67 -20.40
N ASP A 80 16.30 -14.16 -19.23
CA ASP A 80 15.68 -13.81 -17.94
C ASP A 80 16.30 -12.57 -17.26
N ARG A 81 17.24 -11.86 -17.91
CA ARG A 81 17.97 -10.72 -17.30
C ARG A 81 17.04 -9.61 -16.83
N TYR A 82 15.99 -9.28 -17.60
CA TYR A 82 14.98 -8.31 -17.20
C TYR A 82 14.24 -8.74 -15.91
N SER A 83 13.78 -9.98 -15.85
CA SER A 83 13.10 -10.54 -14.68
C SER A 83 14.03 -10.58 -13.45
N ILE A 84 15.32 -10.86 -13.64
CA ILE A 84 16.33 -10.83 -12.56
C ILE A 84 16.45 -9.41 -11.98
N LEU A 85 16.46 -8.37 -12.81
CA LEU A 85 16.53 -6.97 -12.34
C LEU A 85 15.28 -6.57 -11.53
N VAL A 86 14.12 -7.06 -11.93
CA VAL A 86 12.86 -6.85 -11.14
C VAL A 86 12.91 -7.66 -9.84
N LEU A 87 13.37 -8.91 -9.89
CA LEU A 87 13.48 -9.79 -8.74
C LEU A 87 14.42 -9.23 -7.65
N LEU A 88 15.59 -8.73 -8.03
CA LEU A 88 16.58 -8.16 -7.11
C LEU A 88 16.00 -7.00 -6.29
N PHE A 89 15.20 -6.16 -6.91
CA PHE A 89 14.46 -5.11 -6.22
C PHE A 89 13.52 -5.68 -5.14
N PHE A 90 12.70 -6.68 -5.49
CA PHE A 90 11.72 -7.23 -4.54
C PHE A 90 12.33 -7.99 -3.38
N ILE A 91 13.46 -8.67 -3.57
CA ILE A 91 14.16 -9.36 -2.48
C ILE A 91 14.53 -8.37 -1.38
N THR A 92 15.23 -7.30 -1.73
CA THR A 92 15.66 -6.28 -0.74
C THR A 92 14.48 -5.49 -0.20
N TYR A 93 13.51 -5.14 -1.04
CA TYR A 93 12.27 -4.49 -0.64
C TYR A 93 11.53 -5.28 0.45
N THR A 94 11.38 -6.59 0.27
CA THR A 94 10.66 -7.45 1.23
C THR A 94 11.43 -7.65 2.53
N LEU A 95 12.74 -7.92 2.44
CA LEU A 95 13.56 -8.22 3.61
C LEU A 95 13.76 -7.00 4.51
N LEU A 96 13.82 -5.80 3.95
CA LEU A 96 14.13 -4.59 4.69
C LEU A 96 12.89 -3.81 5.17
N GLN A 97 11.67 -4.23 4.83
CA GLN A 97 10.45 -3.59 5.34
C GLN A 97 10.33 -3.58 6.87
N PRO A 98 10.53 -4.71 7.60
CA PRO A 98 10.41 -4.71 9.05
C PRO A 98 11.44 -3.81 9.75
N PRO A 99 12.75 -3.89 9.46
CA PRO A 99 13.74 -3.02 10.08
C PRO A 99 13.54 -1.54 9.74
N ALA A 100 13.09 -1.22 8.54
CA ALA A 100 12.80 0.16 8.14
C ALA A 100 11.65 0.79 8.97
N THR A 101 10.61 0.02 9.27
CA THR A 101 9.50 0.49 10.13
C THR A 101 9.95 0.76 11.56
N ILE A 102 10.89 -0.02 12.08
CA ILE A 102 11.49 0.23 13.40
C ILE A 102 12.32 1.54 13.37
N MET A 103 13.05 1.74 12.28
CA MET A 103 13.91 2.91 12.10
C MET A 103 13.11 4.22 12.03
N LEU A 104 11.92 4.18 11.42
CA LEU A 104 10.96 5.30 11.41
C LEU A 104 10.65 5.81 12.83
N ARG A 105 10.42 4.92 13.80
CA ARG A 105 10.11 5.29 15.18
C ARG A 105 11.28 5.94 15.90
N ARG A 106 12.50 5.53 15.58
CA ARG A 106 13.73 6.08 16.20
C ARG A 106 14.12 7.42 15.61
N VAL A 107 14.16 7.51 14.31
CA VAL A 107 14.62 8.69 13.56
C VAL A 107 13.54 9.78 13.49
N GLY A 108 12.27 9.36 13.41
CA GLY A 108 11.12 10.24 13.18
C GLY A 108 10.70 10.27 11.70
N PRO A 109 9.40 10.54 11.42
CA PRO A 109 8.84 10.45 10.08
C PRO A 109 9.48 11.42 9.09
N ARG A 110 9.70 12.64 9.49
CA ARG A 110 10.17 13.72 8.62
C ARG A 110 11.55 13.44 8.03
N PRO A 111 12.63 13.25 8.82
CA PRO A 111 13.95 12.95 8.27
C PRO A 111 14.02 11.56 7.64
N PHE A 112 13.27 10.58 8.16
CA PHE A 112 13.30 9.22 7.64
C PHE A 112 12.67 9.13 6.26
N LEU A 113 11.39 9.54 6.10
CA LEU A 113 10.68 9.42 4.82
C LEU A 113 11.32 10.28 3.72
N ALA A 114 11.70 11.51 4.05
CA ALA A 114 12.37 12.38 3.08
C ALA A 114 13.77 11.86 2.73
N GLY A 115 14.53 11.34 3.72
CA GLY A 115 15.87 10.80 3.53
C GLY A 115 15.88 9.57 2.63
N ILE A 116 15.01 8.58 2.90
CA ILE A 116 14.91 7.39 2.05
C ILE A 116 14.42 7.75 0.63
N CYS A 117 13.46 8.70 0.51
CA CYS A 117 12.97 9.18 -0.78
C CYS A 117 14.07 9.85 -1.59
N PHE A 118 14.86 10.72 -0.98
CA PHE A 118 16.00 11.35 -1.61
C PHE A 118 17.06 10.30 -2.06
N SER A 119 17.37 9.34 -1.20
CA SER A 119 18.36 8.30 -1.48
C SER A 119 17.94 7.42 -2.66
N TRP A 120 16.66 6.99 -2.75
CA TRP A 120 16.24 6.23 -3.92
C TRP A 120 16.20 7.10 -5.19
N GLY A 121 15.90 8.42 -5.09
CA GLY A 121 15.96 9.34 -6.21
C GLY A 121 17.38 9.44 -6.79
N VAL A 122 18.41 9.48 -5.93
CA VAL A 122 19.83 9.41 -6.35
C VAL A 122 20.15 8.09 -7.07
N VAL A 123 19.65 6.97 -6.54
CA VAL A 123 19.85 5.64 -7.17
C VAL A 123 19.14 5.59 -8.52
N MET A 124 17.91 6.16 -8.63
CA MET A 124 17.18 6.26 -9.90
C MET A 124 17.96 7.07 -10.94
N LEU A 125 18.50 8.21 -10.55
CA LEU A 125 19.36 9.01 -11.40
C LEU A 125 20.54 8.18 -11.91
N GLY A 126 21.14 7.36 -11.04
CA GLY A 126 22.24 6.46 -11.38
C GLY A 126 21.91 5.43 -12.48
N HIS A 127 20.66 4.94 -12.54
CA HIS A 127 20.21 4.00 -13.60
C HIS A 127 20.36 4.60 -15.01
N GLY A 128 20.21 5.92 -15.15
CA GLY A 128 20.36 6.61 -16.45
C GLY A 128 21.77 6.57 -17.04
N PHE A 129 22.79 6.34 -16.23
CA PHE A 129 24.21 6.33 -16.66
C PHE A 129 24.80 4.92 -16.84
N VAL A 130 24.00 3.87 -16.65
CA VAL A 130 24.44 2.49 -16.77
C VAL A 130 24.65 2.10 -18.23
N ASN A 131 25.80 1.45 -18.53
CA ASN A 131 26.15 0.98 -19.88
C ASN A 131 26.10 -0.54 -20.03
N VAL A 132 26.00 -1.29 -18.92
CA VAL A 132 26.00 -2.75 -18.89
C VAL A 132 24.98 -3.27 -17.92
N TRP A 133 24.30 -4.35 -18.25
CA TRP A 133 23.18 -4.85 -17.45
C TRP A 133 23.55 -5.22 -16.00
N TRP A 134 24.76 -5.77 -15.78
CA TRP A 134 25.20 -6.16 -14.44
C TRP A 134 25.46 -4.96 -13.51
N ALA A 135 25.78 -3.77 -14.07
CA ALA A 135 25.90 -2.54 -13.27
C ALA A 135 24.51 -2.01 -12.79
N MET A 136 23.44 -2.39 -13.48
CA MET A 136 22.06 -2.06 -13.05
C MET A 136 21.65 -2.91 -11.84
N ALA A 137 22.17 -4.12 -11.67
CA ALA A 137 21.79 -5.04 -10.60
C ALA A 137 22.01 -4.46 -9.18
N PRO A 138 23.19 -3.93 -8.80
CA PRO A 138 23.39 -3.32 -7.48
C PRO A 138 22.51 -2.09 -7.27
N LEU A 139 22.23 -1.32 -8.31
CA LEU A 139 21.30 -0.18 -8.20
C LEU A 139 19.88 -0.64 -7.92
N ARG A 140 19.43 -1.77 -8.47
CA ARG A 140 18.13 -2.37 -8.15
C ARG A 140 18.05 -2.86 -6.71
N VAL A 141 19.13 -3.46 -6.20
CA VAL A 141 19.25 -3.85 -4.77
C VAL A 141 19.14 -2.64 -3.86
N LEU A 142 19.89 -1.57 -4.16
CA LEU A 142 19.85 -0.32 -3.39
C LEU A 142 18.47 0.37 -3.46
N LEU A 143 17.86 0.41 -4.66
CA LEU A 143 16.52 0.96 -4.84
C LEU A 143 15.50 0.25 -3.97
N GLY A 144 15.50 -1.10 -4.00
CA GLY A 144 14.62 -1.90 -3.15
C GLY A 144 14.86 -1.66 -1.67
N ALA A 145 16.12 -1.52 -1.26
CA ALA A 145 16.48 -1.25 0.13
C ALA A 145 15.96 0.10 0.63
N PHE A 146 16.13 1.17 -0.14
CA PHE A 146 15.65 2.51 0.27
C PHE A 146 14.14 2.65 0.17
N GLU A 147 13.50 2.02 -0.80
CA GLU A 147 12.05 2.11 -0.97
C GLU A 147 11.25 1.23 0.01
N ALA A 148 11.88 0.17 0.57
CA ALA A 148 11.22 -0.83 1.42
C ALA A 148 10.42 -0.24 2.59
N GLY A 149 10.96 0.80 3.22
CA GLY A 149 10.35 1.41 4.41
C GLY A 149 9.24 2.40 4.12
N PHE A 150 9.07 2.85 2.88
CA PHE A 150 8.23 4.01 2.57
C PHE A 150 6.74 3.74 2.79
N PHE A 151 6.18 2.75 2.10
CA PHE A 151 4.76 2.42 2.17
C PHE A 151 4.27 2.07 3.59
N PRO A 152 4.90 1.12 4.32
CA PRO A 152 4.46 0.78 5.67
C PRO A 152 4.63 1.96 6.65
N SER A 153 5.63 2.80 6.47
CA SER A 153 5.86 3.99 7.27
C SER A 153 4.79 5.06 7.07
N CYS A 154 4.35 5.29 5.83
CA CYS A 154 3.24 6.21 5.54
C CYS A 154 1.93 5.71 6.17
N LEU A 155 1.61 4.42 6.03
CA LEU A 155 0.41 3.84 6.66
C LEU A 155 0.46 3.96 8.19
N TYR A 156 1.63 3.67 8.78
CA TYR A 156 1.82 3.82 10.21
C TYR A 156 1.65 5.28 10.65
N LEU A 157 2.29 6.23 9.97
CA LEU A 157 2.19 7.65 10.28
C LEU A 157 0.73 8.15 10.17
N ILE A 158 0.01 7.79 9.12
CA ILE A 158 -1.41 8.14 8.97
C ILE A 158 -2.23 7.54 10.13
N SER A 159 -1.91 6.30 10.56
CA SER A 159 -2.63 5.68 11.67
C SER A 159 -2.45 6.40 13.01
N THR A 160 -1.35 7.12 13.22
CA THR A 160 -1.13 7.88 14.47
C THR A 160 -1.94 9.18 14.55
N TRP A 161 -2.56 9.64 13.45
CA TRP A 161 -3.32 10.89 13.37
C TRP A 161 -4.82 10.70 13.29
N PHE A 162 -5.32 9.47 13.07
CA PHE A 162 -6.75 9.21 12.82
C PHE A 162 -7.25 8.00 13.61
N SER A 163 -8.54 8.05 13.97
CA SER A 163 -9.26 6.95 14.60
C SER A 163 -9.48 5.78 13.61
N ARG A 164 -9.79 4.58 14.14
CA ARG A 164 -9.95 3.34 13.34
C ARG A 164 -10.97 3.47 12.23
N TYR A 165 -12.11 4.11 12.51
CA TYR A 165 -13.20 4.29 11.54
C TYR A 165 -12.89 5.33 10.46
N GLU A 166 -11.91 6.20 10.72
CA GLU A 166 -11.47 7.25 9.80
C GLU A 166 -10.32 6.83 8.89
N LEU A 167 -9.58 5.75 9.26
CA LEU A 167 -8.40 5.29 8.53
C LEU A 167 -8.71 4.71 7.15
N HIS A 168 -9.79 3.91 7.04
CA HIS A 168 -10.10 3.22 5.80
C HIS A 168 -10.23 4.16 4.60
N ARG A 169 -10.99 5.24 4.76
CA ARG A 169 -11.15 6.25 3.70
C ARG A 169 -9.84 6.90 3.29
N ARG A 170 -8.91 7.12 4.23
CA ARG A 170 -7.62 7.77 3.96
C ARG A 170 -6.62 6.85 3.32
N TYR A 171 -6.60 5.58 3.73
CA TYR A 171 -5.80 4.57 3.06
C TYR A 171 -6.27 4.33 1.62
N SER A 172 -7.59 4.29 1.41
CA SER A 172 -8.15 4.16 0.06
C SER A 172 -7.78 5.36 -0.82
N PHE A 173 -7.86 6.57 -0.28
CA PHE A 173 -7.46 7.78 -1.01
C PHE A 173 -5.96 7.79 -1.32
N PHE A 174 -5.11 7.46 -0.34
CA PHE A 174 -3.67 7.33 -0.52
C PHE A 174 -3.31 6.31 -1.61
N TYR A 175 -3.95 5.13 -1.59
CA TYR A 175 -3.72 4.09 -2.58
C TYR A 175 -4.26 4.47 -3.98
N LEU A 176 -5.44 5.10 -4.03
CA LEU A 176 -6.05 5.56 -5.28
C LEU A 176 -5.15 6.54 -6.04
N ILE A 177 -4.55 7.51 -5.33
CA ILE A 177 -3.61 8.46 -5.93
C ILE A 177 -2.44 7.72 -6.57
N GLY A 178 -1.91 6.70 -5.89
CA GLY A 178 -0.81 5.88 -6.40
C GLY A 178 -1.18 5.08 -7.66
N VAL A 179 -2.36 4.44 -7.67
CA VAL A 179 -2.86 3.68 -8.84
C VAL A 179 -3.04 4.59 -10.05
N LEU A 180 -3.58 5.80 -9.82
CA LEU A 180 -3.74 6.80 -10.87
C LEU A 180 -2.37 7.22 -11.43
N ALA A 181 -1.39 7.46 -10.56
CA ALA A 181 -0.03 7.80 -10.95
C ALA A 181 0.63 6.71 -11.82
N SER A 182 0.45 5.43 -11.45
CA SER A 182 0.94 4.30 -12.26
C SER A 182 0.34 4.29 -13.67
N GLY A 183 -0.93 4.71 -13.81
CA GLY A 183 -1.56 4.87 -15.13
C GLY A 183 -0.88 5.94 -15.98
N PHE A 184 -0.53 7.06 -15.37
CA PHE A 184 0.11 8.18 -16.08
C PHE A 184 1.63 8.02 -16.26
N SER A 185 2.27 7.03 -15.62
CA SER A 185 3.71 6.80 -15.76
C SER A 185 4.13 6.55 -17.22
N GLY A 186 3.33 5.81 -17.98
CA GLY A 186 3.58 5.58 -19.40
C GLY A 186 3.50 6.84 -20.25
N VAL A 187 2.58 7.76 -19.94
CA VAL A 187 2.47 9.06 -20.63
C VAL A 187 3.71 9.92 -20.35
N LEU A 188 4.16 9.95 -19.09
CA LEU A 188 5.38 10.65 -18.70
C LEU A 188 6.61 10.05 -19.40
N ALA A 189 6.74 8.72 -19.37
CA ALA A 189 7.84 8.02 -20.02
C ALA A 189 7.87 8.27 -21.53
N TYR A 190 6.69 8.31 -22.20
CA TYR A 190 6.61 8.67 -23.62
C TYR A 190 7.12 10.07 -23.89
N GLY A 191 6.75 11.05 -23.07
CA GLY A 191 7.26 12.43 -23.18
C GLY A 191 8.77 12.50 -23.03
N LEU A 192 9.31 11.80 -22.02
CA LEU A 192 10.74 11.83 -21.71
C LEU A 192 11.60 11.11 -22.77
N MET A 193 11.10 10.02 -23.36
CA MET A 193 11.83 9.33 -24.42
C MET A 193 11.97 10.17 -25.71
N GLN A 194 11.20 11.25 -25.91
CA GLN A 194 11.38 12.17 -27.04
C GLN A 194 12.69 12.96 -26.95
N MET A 195 13.36 12.95 -25.78
CA MET A 195 14.69 13.54 -25.62
C MET A 195 15.82 12.65 -26.18
N ASP A 196 15.46 11.64 -26.99
CA ASP A 196 16.44 10.74 -27.64
C ASP A 196 17.46 11.53 -28.45
N GLY A 197 18.74 11.20 -28.31
CA GLY A 197 19.86 11.90 -28.95
C GLY A 197 20.33 13.17 -28.23
N LEU A 198 19.61 13.72 -27.27
CA LEU A 198 20.04 14.88 -26.51
C LEU A 198 21.28 14.49 -25.65
N SER A 199 22.37 15.26 -25.76
CA SER A 199 23.66 14.98 -25.10
C SER A 199 24.22 13.59 -25.38
N ASN A 200 23.93 13.00 -26.55
CA ASN A 200 24.30 11.66 -26.96
C ASN A 200 23.72 10.52 -26.09
N TYR A 201 22.70 10.79 -25.33
CA TYR A 201 21.99 9.77 -24.55
C TYR A 201 20.75 9.26 -25.29
N ARG A 202 20.51 7.95 -25.18
CA ARG A 202 19.27 7.30 -25.67
C ARG A 202 18.07 7.74 -24.83
N GLY A 203 16.90 7.78 -25.44
CA GLY A 203 15.65 8.25 -24.84
C GLY A 203 15.27 7.54 -23.53
N TRP A 204 15.52 6.22 -23.42
CA TRP A 204 15.24 5.46 -22.21
C TRP A 204 16.04 5.94 -20.98
N ARG A 205 17.23 6.52 -21.16
CA ARG A 205 18.07 7.05 -20.08
C ARG A 205 17.45 8.28 -19.45
N TRP A 206 16.83 9.11 -20.26
CA TRP A 206 16.14 10.32 -19.81
C TRP A 206 14.96 10.02 -18.89
N ILE A 207 14.29 8.86 -19.06
CA ILE A 207 13.25 8.42 -18.14
C ILE A 207 13.82 8.33 -16.71
N PHE A 208 14.92 7.63 -16.50
CA PHE A 208 15.55 7.48 -15.19
C PHE A 208 16.16 8.78 -14.65
N ILE A 209 16.81 9.57 -15.52
CA ILE A 209 17.46 10.82 -15.12
C ILE A 209 16.44 11.84 -14.61
N ILE A 210 15.41 12.11 -15.39
CA ILE A 210 14.41 13.14 -15.05
C ILE A 210 13.53 12.68 -13.89
N GLU A 211 13.07 11.44 -13.89
CA GLU A 211 12.27 10.91 -12.76
C GLU A 211 13.07 10.88 -11.46
N GLY A 212 14.37 10.50 -11.51
CA GLY A 212 15.24 10.58 -10.35
C GLY A 212 15.41 12.03 -9.81
N ILE A 213 15.54 13.01 -10.69
CA ILE A 213 15.61 14.45 -10.31
C ILE A 213 14.27 14.89 -9.68
N ILE A 214 13.14 14.56 -10.30
CA ILE A 214 11.81 14.88 -9.78
C ILE A 214 11.64 14.26 -8.40
N THR A 215 12.04 13.01 -8.21
CA THR A 215 11.98 12.29 -6.93
C THR A 215 12.79 13.01 -5.85
N MET A 216 14.01 13.44 -6.15
CA MET A 216 14.83 14.22 -5.21
C MET A 216 14.20 15.56 -4.85
N ILE A 217 13.63 16.28 -5.83
CA ILE A 217 12.92 17.57 -5.59
C ILE A 217 11.73 17.34 -4.67
N ILE A 218 10.93 16.30 -4.94
CA ILE A 218 9.75 15.96 -4.12
C ILE A 218 10.19 15.51 -2.71
N ALA A 219 11.31 14.79 -2.58
CA ALA A 219 11.87 14.43 -1.29
C ALA A 219 12.29 15.66 -0.47
N CYS A 220 12.95 16.62 -1.10
CA CYS A 220 13.31 17.89 -0.48
C CYS A 220 12.06 18.69 -0.06
N ALA A 221 11.06 18.81 -0.92
CA ALA A 221 9.78 19.43 -0.58
C ALA A 221 9.07 18.67 0.55
N GLY A 222 9.10 17.34 0.50
CA GLY A 222 8.57 16.44 1.52
C GLY A 222 9.19 16.68 2.90
N TYR A 223 10.50 16.93 2.97
CA TYR A 223 11.17 17.24 4.22
C TYR A 223 10.53 18.43 4.96
N PHE A 224 10.05 19.44 4.25
CA PHE A 224 9.38 20.61 4.83
C PHE A 224 7.87 20.39 5.08
N THR A 225 7.23 19.52 4.31
CA THR A 225 5.77 19.35 4.34
C THR A 225 5.32 18.16 5.18
N ILE A 226 6.13 17.11 5.35
CA ILE A 226 5.80 15.95 6.21
C ILE A 226 5.57 16.41 7.63
N VAL A 227 4.52 15.88 8.24
CA VAL A 227 4.16 16.12 9.63
C VAL A 227 4.78 15.04 10.50
N ASP A 228 5.31 15.42 11.66
CA ASP A 228 5.84 14.48 12.65
C ASP A 228 4.70 13.78 13.42
N PHE A 229 5.02 12.87 14.33
CA PHE A 229 4.04 12.24 15.21
C PHE A 229 3.30 13.30 16.06
N PRO A 230 2.05 13.05 16.46
CA PRO A 230 1.24 14.03 17.20
C PRO A 230 1.93 14.58 18.47
N ASP A 231 2.68 13.72 19.19
CA ASP A 231 3.45 14.06 20.39
C ASP A 231 4.63 15.01 20.14
N ARG A 232 5.19 14.99 18.94
CA ARG A 232 6.38 15.80 18.56
C ARG A 232 6.06 16.91 17.55
N SER A 233 4.82 16.97 17.05
CA SER A 233 4.49 17.85 15.93
C SER A 233 4.44 19.32 16.27
N VAL A 234 4.17 19.66 17.52
CA VAL A 234 4.15 21.06 18.03
C VAL A 234 5.52 21.73 17.87
N GLU A 235 6.58 21.01 18.24
CA GLU A 235 7.94 21.53 18.18
C GLU A 235 8.54 21.46 16.76
N LYS A 236 8.24 20.40 16.02
CA LYS A 236 8.93 20.05 14.77
C LYS A 236 8.18 20.38 13.49
N SER A 237 6.85 20.54 13.57
CA SER A 237 6.05 20.79 12.35
C SER A 237 5.70 22.26 12.20
N TRP A 238 6.35 22.94 11.25
CA TRP A 238 6.18 24.36 11.01
C TRP A 238 4.72 24.74 10.71
N ARG A 239 4.12 25.64 11.55
CA ARG A 239 2.77 26.20 11.40
C ARG A 239 1.67 25.17 11.10
N PHE A 240 1.67 24.04 11.78
CA PHE A 240 0.72 22.96 11.50
C PHE A 240 -0.51 23.01 12.40
N LEU A 241 -0.41 22.56 13.62
CA LEU A 241 -1.46 22.55 14.63
C LEU A 241 -0.97 23.21 15.92
N SER A 242 -1.91 23.76 16.71
CA SER A 242 -1.60 24.24 18.06
C SER A 242 -1.42 23.05 19.01
N GLU A 243 -0.77 23.29 20.14
CA GLU A 243 -0.59 22.29 21.19
C GLU A 243 -1.94 21.71 21.64
N ARG A 244 -2.93 22.57 21.86
CA ARG A 244 -4.30 22.19 22.21
C ARG A 244 -4.92 21.26 21.17
N GLU A 245 -4.78 21.56 19.87
CA GLU A 245 -5.29 20.70 18.78
C GLU A 245 -4.56 19.34 18.74
N CYS A 246 -3.25 19.30 18.99
CA CYS A 246 -2.47 18.05 19.06
C CYS A 246 -2.87 17.19 20.26
N GLN A 247 -3.04 17.78 21.45
CA GLN A 247 -3.49 17.08 22.64
C GLN A 247 -4.89 16.48 22.46
N TRP A 248 -5.80 17.23 21.81
CA TRP A 248 -7.11 16.70 21.45
C TRP A 248 -7.01 15.49 20.53
N VAL A 249 -6.17 15.52 19.50
CA VAL A 249 -5.96 14.37 18.60
C VAL A 249 -5.44 13.17 19.37
N ILE A 250 -4.43 13.35 20.26
CA ILE A 250 -3.86 12.28 21.08
C ILE A 250 -4.93 11.64 21.96
N ARG A 251 -5.70 12.45 22.70
CA ARG A 251 -6.79 11.97 23.59
C ARG A 251 -7.88 11.23 22.79
N LYS A 252 -8.30 11.79 21.67
CA LYS A 252 -9.30 11.16 20.80
C LYS A 252 -8.87 9.79 20.29
N ILE A 253 -7.59 9.67 19.91
CA ILE A 253 -7.04 8.40 19.44
C ILE A 253 -6.90 7.40 20.60
N ALA A 254 -6.50 7.86 21.78
CA ALA A 254 -6.43 7.04 22.97
C ALA A 254 -7.80 6.49 23.37
N ALA A 255 -8.84 7.35 23.37
CA ALA A 255 -10.22 6.95 23.66
C ALA A 255 -10.78 5.96 22.60
N ASP A 256 -10.52 6.19 21.30
CA ASP A 256 -10.96 5.29 20.21
C ASP A 256 -10.28 3.93 20.25
N ARG A 257 -9.04 3.88 20.70
CA ARG A 257 -8.30 2.62 20.78
C ARG A 257 -8.83 1.70 21.88
N GLY A 258 -9.47 2.25 22.92
CA GLY A 258 -10.06 1.48 24.03
C GLY A 258 -9.06 0.60 24.79
N ASP A 259 -7.81 0.71 24.41
CA ASP A 259 -6.67 0.01 25.01
C ASP A 259 -5.88 1.06 25.79
N ALA A 260 -6.48 1.58 26.86
CA ALA A 260 -5.81 2.51 27.77
C ALA A 260 -4.52 1.89 28.37
N ASP A 261 -4.45 0.56 28.41
CA ASP A 261 -3.25 -0.18 28.75
C ASP A 261 -2.58 -0.66 27.47
N ILE A 262 -1.44 -0.06 27.11
CA ILE A 262 -0.50 -0.63 26.16
C ILE A 262 0.08 -1.87 26.83
N ASP A 263 -0.56 -3.02 26.59
CA ASP A 263 -0.01 -4.32 27.02
C ASP A 263 1.45 -4.38 26.59
N LYS A 264 2.36 -4.58 27.55
CA LYS A 264 3.78 -4.75 27.24
C LYS A 264 3.93 -5.82 26.18
N PHE A 265 4.87 -5.62 25.24
CA PHE A 265 5.09 -6.58 24.16
C PHE A 265 5.31 -7.98 24.72
N ASP A 266 4.37 -8.89 24.44
CA ASP A 266 4.46 -10.30 24.79
C ASP A 266 4.67 -11.10 23.48
N PHE A 267 5.93 -11.50 23.28
CA PHE A 267 6.31 -12.31 22.10
C PHE A 267 5.51 -13.60 22.01
N ARG A 268 5.14 -14.22 23.15
CA ARG A 268 4.40 -15.48 23.19
C ARG A 268 2.96 -15.28 22.68
N LYS A 269 2.27 -14.23 23.10
CA LYS A 269 0.92 -13.86 22.61
C LYS A 269 0.97 -13.49 21.13
N TRP A 270 2.01 -12.75 20.72
CA TRP A 270 2.21 -12.38 19.33
C TRP A 270 2.47 -13.60 18.44
N ALA A 271 3.38 -14.51 18.82
CA ALA A 271 3.70 -15.72 18.07
C ALA A 271 2.52 -16.71 18.05
N ALA A 272 1.74 -16.83 19.14
CA ALA A 272 0.54 -17.65 19.20
C ALA A 272 -0.52 -17.25 18.16
N SER A 273 -0.51 -15.98 17.71
CA SER A 273 -1.37 -15.53 16.62
C SER A 273 -1.10 -16.26 15.30
N GLY A 274 0.10 -16.80 15.10
CA GLY A 274 0.49 -17.61 13.97
C GLY A 274 -0.16 -19.02 13.94
N LEU A 275 -0.77 -19.46 15.04
CA LEU A 275 -1.52 -20.72 15.08
C LEU A 275 -2.93 -20.61 14.48
N ASP A 276 -3.40 -19.37 14.25
CA ASP A 276 -4.72 -19.14 13.66
C ASP A 276 -4.67 -19.29 12.12
N PRO A 277 -5.35 -20.31 11.55
CA PRO A 277 -5.31 -20.54 10.10
C PRO A 277 -5.91 -19.40 9.27
N LYS A 278 -6.75 -18.54 9.85
CA LYS A 278 -7.31 -17.36 9.17
C LYS A 278 -6.22 -16.38 8.77
N VAL A 279 -5.19 -16.22 9.60
CA VAL A 279 -4.05 -15.33 9.35
C VAL A 279 -3.33 -15.73 8.07
N TRP A 280 -3.05 -17.02 7.92
CA TRP A 280 -2.40 -17.58 6.74
C TRP A 280 -3.30 -17.53 5.51
N GLY A 281 -4.62 -17.74 5.70
CA GLY A 281 -5.61 -17.57 4.63
C GLY A 281 -5.56 -16.15 4.05
N PHE A 282 -5.59 -15.11 4.88
CA PHE A 282 -5.47 -13.72 4.43
C PHE A 282 -4.11 -13.43 3.78
N ALA A 283 -3.02 -13.95 4.34
CA ALA A 283 -1.67 -13.78 3.80
C ALA A 283 -1.54 -14.39 2.40
N LEU A 284 -2.05 -15.61 2.19
CA LEU A 284 -2.04 -16.29 0.89
C LEU A 284 -2.91 -15.56 -0.15
N ILE A 285 -4.12 -15.11 0.22
CA ILE A 285 -4.95 -14.32 -0.68
C ILE A 285 -4.19 -13.07 -1.11
N PHE A 286 -3.55 -12.36 -0.17
CA PHE A 286 -2.81 -11.14 -0.47
C PHE A 286 -1.59 -11.43 -1.36
N CYS A 287 -0.87 -12.53 -1.13
CA CYS A 287 0.22 -13.00 -1.98
C CYS A 287 -0.23 -13.19 -3.43
N PHE A 288 -1.32 -13.93 -3.65
CA PHE A 288 -1.81 -14.23 -5.01
C PHE A 288 -2.37 -12.99 -5.71
N VAL A 289 -3.05 -12.10 -4.97
CA VAL A 289 -3.54 -10.81 -5.51
C VAL A 289 -2.36 -9.92 -5.90
N THR A 290 -1.34 -9.80 -5.04
CA THR A 290 -0.16 -8.98 -5.33
C THR A 290 0.67 -9.56 -6.46
N THR A 291 0.77 -10.90 -6.60
CA THR A 291 1.42 -11.55 -7.74
C THR A 291 0.80 -11.06 -9.05
N THR A 292 -0.52 -11.09 -9.17
CA THR A 292 -1.23 -10.64 -10.37
C THR A 292 -1.03 -9.14 -10.62
N SER A 293 -1.18 -8.30 -9.57
CA SER A 293 -1.07 -6.85 -9.69
C SER A 293 0.33 -6.39 -10.10
N TYR A 294 1.37 -6.97 -9.50
CA TYR A 294 2.75 -6.65 -9.88
C TYR A 294 3.14 -7.22 -11.24
N ALA A 295 2.69 -8.43 -11.59
CA ALA A 295 2.90 -8.97 -12.92
C ALA A 295 2.35 -8.03 -14.00
N VAL A 296 1.12 -7.52 -13.83
CA VAL A 296 0.53 -6.54 -14.75
C VAL A 296 1.34 -5.23 -14.73
N ALA A 297 1.65 -4.68 -13.57
CA ALA A 297 2.33 -3.39 -13.45
C ALA A 297 3.69 -3.37 -14.16
N TYR A 298 4.48 -4.45 -14.02
CA TYR A 298 5.83 -4.52 -14.60
C TYR A 298 5.86 -4.96 -16.06
N PHE A 299 4.83 -5.64 -16.54
CA PHE A 299 4.85 -6.20 -17.91
C PHE A 299 3.82 -5.58 -18.84
N LEU A 300 2.91 -4.72 -18.36
CA LEU A 300 1.83 -4.18 -19.19
C LEU A 300 2.32 -3.47 -20.47
N PRO A 301 3.29 -2.54 -20.44
CA PRO A 301 3.80 -1.94 -21.68
C PRO A 301 4.43 -2.98 -22.62
N ILE A 302 5.13 -3.98 -22.07
CA ILE A 302 5.77 -5.06 -22.84
C ILE A 302 4.69 -5.95 -23.51
N ILE A 303 3.63 -6.28 -22.77
CA ILE A 303 2.48 -7.05 -23.28
C ILE A 303 1.77 -6.29 -24.39
N LEU A 304 1.54 -5.00 -24.22
CA LEU A 304 0.93 -4.14 -25.26
C LEU A 304 1.81 -4.08 -26.51
N ARG A 305 3.12 -3.98 -26.34
CA ARG A 305 4.08 -4.06 -27.46
C ARG A 305 4.00 -5.40 -28.18
N GLY A 306 3.89 -6.50 -27.43
CA GLY A 306 3.69 -7.86 -27.96
C GLY A 306 2.36 -8.06 -28.70
N MET A 307 1.33 -7.23 -28.43
CA MET A 307 0.08 -7.21 -29.17
C MET A 307 0.19 -6.50 -30.54
N GLY A 308 1.34 -5.90 -30.87
CA GLY A 308 1.60 -5.21 -32.14
C GLY A 308 1.44 -3.69 -32.09
N PHE A 309 1.22 -3.09 -30.91
CA PHE A 309 1.17 -1.64 -30.78
C PHE A 309 2.57 -1.02 -30.97
N SER A 310 2.63 0.22 -31.46
CA SER A 310 3.89 0.98 -31.52
C SER A 310 4.39 1.26 -30.10
N VAL A 311 5.67 1.63 -29.94
CA VAL A 311 6.24 1.99 -28.63
C VAL A 311 5.44 3.12 -27.98
N ALA A 312 5.14 4.17 -28.74
CA ALA A 312 4.30 5.28 -28.29
C ALA A 312 2.92 4.82 -27.81
N ALA A 313 2.22 4.04 -28.64
CA ALA A 313 0.90 3.51 -28.28
C ALA A 313 0.98 2.60 -27.05
N SER A 314 1.99 1.74 -26.94
CA SER A 314 2.16 0.83 -25.81
C SER A 314 2.34 1.57 -24.47
N GLN A 315 2.95 2.75 -24.49
CA GLN A 315 3.10 3.58 -23.29
C GLN A 315 1.81 4.36 -22.96
N LEU A 316 1.17 4.97 -23.97
CA LEU A 316 -0.03 5.77 -23.76
C LEU A 316 -1.25 4.90 -23.37
N LEU A 317 -1.36 3.71 -23.95
CA LEU A 317 -2.47 2.77 -23.68
C LEU A 317 -2.40 2.10 -22.30
N VAL A 318 -1.39 2.37 -21.49
CA VAL A 318 -1.36 1.99 -20.06
C VAL A 318 -2.36 2.82 -19.26
N ALA A 319 -2.54 4.11 -19.58
CA ALA A 319 -3.36 5.03 -18.77
C ALA A 319 -4.85 4.63 -18.69
N PRO A 320 -5.58 4.34 -19.79
CA PRO A 320 -7.01 4.06 -19.73
C PRO A 320 -7.41 2.89 -18.82
N PRO A 321 -6.73 1.72 -18.82
CA PRO A 321 -7.01 0.63 -17.88
C PRO A 321 -6.84 1.02 -16.41
N TYR A 322 -5.84 1.84 -16.07
CA TYR A 322 -5.63 2.31 -14.70
C TYR A 322 -6.66 3.35 -14.26
N VAL A 323 -7.12 4.23 -15.17
CA VAL A 323 -8.25 5.14 -14.90
C VAL A 323 -9.51 4.33 -14.61
N MET A 324 -9.78 3.30 -15.39
CA MET A 324 -10.91 2.38 -15.14
C MET A 324 -10.74 1.65 -13.79
N ALA A 325 -9.51 1.26 -13.43
CA ALA A 325 -9.22 0.66 -12.13
C ALA A 325 -9.58 1.61 -10.97
N CYS A 326 -9.25 2.89 -11.08
CA CYS A 326 -9.61 3.89 -10.08
C CYS A 326 -11.13 4.04 -9.93
N ILE A 327 -11.85 4.12 -11.05
CA ILE A 327 -13.33 4.22 -11.05
C ILE A 327 -13.94 2.99 -10.40
N MET A 328 -13.51 1.80 -10.82
CA MET A 328 -14.00 0.53 -10.27
C MET A 328 -13.70 0.41 -8.78
N MET A 329 -12.50 0.78 -8.34
CA MET A 329 -12.11 0.77 -6.92
C MET A 329 -13.01 1.69 -6.08
N MET A 330 -13.34 2.88 -6.55
CA MET A 330 -14.24 3.80 -5.84
C MET A 330 -15.65 3.22 -5.72
N ILE A 331 -16.22 2.72 -6.82
CA ILE A 331 -17.56 2.12 -6.85
C ILE A 331 -17.61 0.91 -5.91
N VAL A 332 -16.66 0.00 -6.04
CA VAL A 332 -16.62 -1.25 -5.27
C VAL A 332 -16.38 -0.98 -3.78
N SER A 333 -15.52 -0.03 -3.44
CA SER A 333 -15.30 0.37 -2.03
C SER A 333 -16.59 0.91 -1.41
N TRP A 334 -17.33 1.76 -2.15
CA TRP A 334 -18.61 2.28 -1.67
C TRP A 334 -19.64 1.17 -1.46
N PHE A 335 -19.78 0.22 -2.40
CA PHE A 335 -20.65 -0.95 -2.24
C PHE A 335 -20.24 -1.81 -1.05
N GLY A 336 -18.96 -2.12 -0.92
CA GLY A 336 -18.42 -2.95 0.15
C GLY A 336 -18.60 -2.36 1.54
N ASP A 337 -18.59 -1.04 1.67
CA ASP A 337 -18.82 -0.35 2.94
C ASP A 337 -20.32 -0.24 3.24
N LYS A 338 -21.15 0.05 2.23
CA LYS A 338 -22.60 0.15 2.37
C LYS A 338 -23.24 -1.18 2.79
N TYR A 339 -22.84 -2.28 2.15
CA TYR A 339 -23.45 -3.61 2.39
C TYR A 339 -22.63 -4.46 3.39
N LYS A 340 -21.50 -3.94 3.89
CA LYS A 340 -20.60 -4.62 4.83
C LYS A 340 -20.16 -6.01 4.35
N THR A 341 -20.03 -6.20 3.02
CA THR A 341 -19.63 -7.45 2.39
C THR A 341 -18.30 -7.28 1.66
N LYS A 342 -17.35 -8.17 1.91
CA LYS A 342 -16.02 -8.12 1.27
C LYS A 342 -15.71 -9.38 0.46
N ALA A 343 -16.12 -10.55 0.92
CA ALA A 343 -15.85 -11.81 0.23
C ALA A 343 -16.51 -11.92 -1.16
N PRO A 344 -17.80 -11.57 -1.37
CA PRO A 344 -18.39 -11.59 -2.70
C PRO A 344 -17.67 -10.67 -3.69
N ILE A 345 -17.19 -9.52 -3.20
CA ILE A 345 -16.43 -8.56 -4.01
C ILE A 345 -15.11 -9.19 -4.49
N LEU A 346 -14.35 -9.81 -3.57
CA LEU A 346 -13.09 -10.49 -3.91
C LEU A 346 -13.31 -11.60 -4.93
N ILE A 347 -14.36 -12.40 -4.78
CA ILE A 347 -14.70 -13.47 -5.72
C ILE A 347 -15.05 -12.89 -7.08
N THR A 348 -15.90 -11.86 -7.14
CA THR A 348 -16.32 -11.21 -8.39
C THR A 348 -15.13 -10.58 -9.11
N CYS A 349 -14.29 -9.83 -8.40
CA CYS A 349 -13.10 -9.22 -8.98
C CYS A 349 -12.09 -10.27 -9.46
N SER A 350 -11.86 -11.35 -8.68
CA SER A 350 -10.96 -12.44 -9.12
C SER A 350 -11.50 -13.18 -10.33
N THR A 351 -12.82 -13.40 -10.40
CA THR A 351 -13.47 -13.98 -11.59
C THR A 351 -13.33 -13.05 -12.81
N LEU A 352 -13.54 -11.76 -12.63
CA LEU A 352 -13.35 -10.76 -13.69
C LEU A 352 -11.89 -10.73 -14.18
N THR A 353 -10.92 -10.86 -13.27
CA THR A 353 -9.50 -10.99 -13.61
C THR A 353 -9.25 -12.24 -14.46
N ILE A 354 -9.81 -13.39 -14.10
CA ILE A 354 -9.67 -14.64 -14.87
C ILE A 354 -10.25 -14.47 -16.28
N VAL A 355 -11.46 -13.91 -16.41
CA VAL A 355 -12.09 -13.65 -17.72
C VAL A 355 -11.21 -12.73 -18.56
N GLY A 356 -10.69 -11.65 -17.97
CA GLY A 356 -9.78 -10.72 -18.65
C GLY A 356 -8.49 -11.40 -19.13
N LEU A 357 -7.88 -12.28 -18.29
CA LEU A 357 -6.69 -13.05 -18.65
C LEU A 357 -6.96 -14.03 -19.80
N VAL A 358 -8.12 -14.69 -19.80
CA VAL A 358 -8.54 -15.57 -20.91
C VAL A 358 -8.70 -14.77 -22.21
N LEU A 359 -9.36 -13.61 -22.15
CA LEU A 359 -9.47 -12.73 -23.33
C LEU A 359 -8.09 -12.28 -23.81
N MET A 360 -7.19 -11.92 -22.92
CA MET A 360 -5.86 -11.45 -23.28
C MET A 360 -4.98 -12.53 -23.94
N GLY A 361 -5.08 -13.79 -23.50
CA GLY A 361 -4.19 -14.87 -23.93
C GLY A 361 -4.72 -15.76 -25.06
N PHE A 362 -6.05 -15.84 -25.22
CA PHE A 362 -6.67 -16.86 -26.10
C PHE A 362 -7.50 -16.26 -27.23
N THR A 363 -7.74 -14.94 -27.26
CA THR A 363 -8.41 -14.31 -28.41
C THR A 363 -7.41 -13.83 -29.46
N THR A 364 -7.85 -13.76 -30.71
CA THR A 364 -7.02 -13.30 -31.83
C THR A 364 -7.18 -11.80 -32.10
N SER A 365 -8.32 -11.22 -31.78
CA SER A 365 -8.60 -9.80 -31.99
C SER A 365 -7.84 -8.92 -31.00
N ILE A 366 -7.08 -7.94 -31.48
CA ILE A 366 -6.35 -6.97 -30.68
C ILE A 366 -7.30 -6.22 -29.72
N GLY A 367 -8.49 -5.83 -30.20
CA GLY A 367 -9.50 -5.15 -29.40
C GLY A 367 -9.99 -5.99 -28.22
N SER A 368 -10.26 -7.30 -28.43
CA SER A 368 -10.66 -8.21 -27.35
C SER A 368 -9.53 -8.43 -26.36
N ARG A 369 -8.28 -8.56 -26.81
CA ARG A 369 -7.10 -8.69 -25.95
C ARG A 369 -6.91 -7.44 -25.08
N TYR A 370 -7.02 -6.26 -25.70
CA TYR A 370 -6.91 -5.00 -24.97
C TYR A 370 -8.07 -4.79 -24.00
N PHE A 371 -9.30 -5.17 -24.34
CA PHE A 371 -10.42 -5.19 -23.39
C PHE A 371 -10.14 -6.11 -22.21
N GLY A 372 -9.50 -7.27 -22.44
CA GLY A 372 -9.01 -8.13 -21.37
C GLY A 372 -8.05 -7.42 -20.41
N VAL A 373 -7.16 -6.56 -20.91
CA VAL A 373 -6.26 -5.73 -20.10
C VAL A 373 -7.06 -4.80 -19.17
N PHE A 374 -8.13 -4.16 -19.64
CA PHE A 374 -9.00 -3.33 -18.79
C PHE A 374 -9.59 -4.13 -17.63
N MET A 375 -10.11 -5.32 -17.91
CA MET A 375 -10.70 -6.19 -16.88
C MET A 375 -9.66 -6.60 -15.84
N VAL A 376 -8.47 -7.02 -16.28
CA VAL A 376 -7.39 -7.46 -15.38
C VAL A 376 -6.89 -6.30 -14.52
N ALA A 377 -6.56 -5.16 -15.12
CA ALA A 377 -6.04 -4.01 -14.40
C ALA A 377 -7.05 -3.46 -13.39
N ALA A 378 -8.33 -3.34 -13.77
CA ALA A 378 -9.38 -2.83 -12.91
C ALA A 378 -9.64 -3.77 -11.72
N ALA A 379 -9.80 -5.06 -11.98
CA ALA A 379 -10.17 -6.02 -10.96
C ALA A 379 -9.00 -6.33 -10.00
N ALA A 380 -7.78 -6.53 -10.51
CA ALA A 380 -6.60 -6.82 -9.69
C ALA A 380 -6.27 -5.67 -8.73
N ASN A 381 -6.30 -4.41 -9.20
CA ASN A 381 -6.05 -3.26 -8.35
C ASN A 381 -7.17 -3.03 -7.30
N THR A 382 -8.44 -3.39 -7.64
CA THR A 382 -9.56 -3.30 -6.68
C THR A 382 -9.47 -4.36 -5.58
N ASN A 383 -8.90 -5.54 -5.85
CA ASN A 383 -8.74 -6.60 -4.86
C ASN A 383 -7.79 -6.21 -3.72
N LEU A 384 -6.74 -5.42 -3.98
CA LEU A 384 -5.73 -5.05 -2.96
C LEU A 384 -6.33 -4.33 -1.74
N PRO A 385 -7.02 -3.19 -1.86
CA PRO A 385 -7.63 -2.55 -0.71
C PRO A 385 -8.78 -3.38 -0.11
N THR A 386 -9.45 -4.19 -0.92
CA THR A 386 -10.56 -5.04 -0.45
C THR A 386 -10.09 -6.12 0.49
N ILE A 387 -8.98 -6.83 0.19
CA ILE A 387 -8.43 -7.85 1.08
C ILE A 387 -7.87 -7.24 2.36
N MET A 388 -7.23 -6.07 2.30
CA MET A 388 -6.76 -5.35 3.49
C MET A 388 -7.94 -5.00 4.42
N ALA A 389 -9.04 -4.49 3.86
CA ALA A 389 -10.25 -4.20 4.62
C ALA A 389 -10.92 -5.49 5.16
N TYR A 390 -10.93 -6.57 4.38
CA TYR A 390 -11.48 -7.86 4.80
C TYR A 390 -10.72 -8.44 5.99
N GLN A 391 -9.40 -8.38 5.97
CA GLN A 391 -8.56 -8.76 7.10
C GLN A 391 -8.82 -7.87 8.33
N ALA A 392 -8.79 -6.54 8.16
CA ALA A 392 -8.94 -5.60 9.26
C ALA A 392 -10.28 -5.78 10.00
N ASN A 393 -11.36 -6.13 9.27
CA ASN A 393 -12.68 -6.33 9.84
C ASN A 393 -12.81 -7.66 10.62
N ASN A 394 -11.98 -8.67 10.30
CA ASN A 394 -12.11 -10.03 10.84
C ASN A 394 -11.02 -10.40 11.86
N ILE A 395 -10.08 -9.50 12.12
CA ILE A 395 -9.00 -9.72 13.09
C ILE A 395 -9.15 -8.74 14.25
N ARG A 396 -9.12 -9.27 15.48
CA ARG A 396 -9.21 -8.50 16.71
C ARG A 396 -8.01 -8.76 17.62
N GLY A 397 -7.77 -7.83 18.56
CA GLY A 397 -6.63 -7.87 19.47
C GLY A 397 -5.39 -7.20 18.88
N GLN A 398 -4.67 -6.41 19.71
CA GLN A 398 -3.54 -5.60 19.28
C GLN A 398 -2.40 -6.44 18.69
N TRP A 399 -2.00 -7.50 19.37
CA TRP A 399 -0.90 -8.37 18.96
C TRP A 399 -1.24 -9.21 17.74
N LYS A 400 -2.48 -9.70 17.67
CA LYS A 400 -2.97 -10.47 16.52
C LYS A 400 -3.06 -9.59 15.26
N ARG A 401 -3.52 -8.33 15.39
CA ARG A 401 -3.51 -7.37 14.27
C ARG A 401 -2.10 -7.05 13.81
N ALA A 402 -1.17 -6.83 14.75
CA ALA A 402 0.23 -6.55 14.41
C ALA A 402 0.86 -7.75 13.67
N PHE A 403 0.64 -8.97 14.14
CA PHE A 403 1.11 -10.19 13.48
C PHE A 403 0.51 -10.34 12.08
N CYS A 404 -0.82 -10.19 11.95
CA CYS A 404 -1.52 -10.28 10.67
C CYS A 404 -1.04 -9.23 9.66
N SER A 405 -0.85 -7.98 10.10
CA SER A 405 -0.35 -6.93 9.21
C SER A 405 1.08 -7.21 8.74
N ALA A 406 1.96 -7.66 9.63
CA ALA A 406 3.32 -8.03 9.28
C ALA A 406 3.35 -9.20 8.28
N THR A 407 2.54 -10.24 8.54
CA THR A 407 2.43 -11.42 7.67
C THR A 407 1.84 -11.04 6.30
N LEU A 408 0.80 -10.19 6.28
CA LEU A 408 0.21 -9.71 5.03
C LEU A 408 1.25 -8.99 4.16
N VAL A 409 1.99 -8.04 4.75
CA VAL A 409 3.02 -7.27 4.04
C VAL A 409 4.15 -8.18 3.54
N GLY A 410 4.62 -9.13 4.38
CA GLY A 410 5.64 -10.10 4.00
C GLY A 410 5.21 -10.98 2.82
N PHE A 411 4.00 -11.51 2.86
CA PHE A 411 3.42 -12.31 1.76
C PHE A 411 3.14 -11.46 0.51
N GLY A 412 2.82 -10.18 0.68
CA GLY A 412 2.73 -9.23 -0.43
C GLY A 412 4.06 -9.06 -1.16
N GLY A 413 5.17 -9.02 -0.43
CA GLY A 413 6.52 -9.01 -1.00
C GLY A 413 6.85 -10.31 -1.74
N ILE A 414 6.50 -11.48 -1.18
CA ILE A 414 6.63 -12.77 -1.87
C ILE A 414 5.81 -12.78 -3.16
N GLY A 415 4.59 -12.21 -3.12
CA GLY A 415 3.77 -12.03 -4.32
C GLY A 415 4.43 -11.12 -5.36
N GLY A 416 5.15 -10.09 -4.94
CA GLY A 416 5.94 -9.24 -5.83
C GLY A 416 7.09 -10.01 -6.50
N ILE A 417 7.80 -10.84 -5.73
CA ILE A 417 8.84 -11.75 -6.25
C ILE A 417 8.24 -12.69 -7.30
N ALA A 418 7.14 -13.37 -6.96
CA ALA A 418 6.45 -14.26 -7.89
C ALA A 418 5.99 -13.52 -9.15
N GLY A 419 5.36 -12.33 -8.99
CA GLY A 419 4.88 -11.49 -10.09
C GLY A 419 5.99 -11.06 -11.06
N SER A 420 7.22 -10.86 -10.57
CA SER A 420 8.37 -10.52 -11.41
C SER A 420 8.84 -11.66 -12.32
N LEU A 421 8.47 -12.89 -12.00
CA LEU A 421 8.88 -14.11 -12.71
C LEU A 421 7.77 -14.73 -13.57
N VAL A 422 6.53 -14.24 -13.40
CA VAL A 422 5.35 -14.82 -14.06
C VAL A 422 5.39 -14.63 -15.59
N PHE A 423 5.70 -13.41 -16.04
CA PHE A 423 5.82 -13.12 -17.46
C PHE A 423 7.29 -13.07 -17.88
N ARG A 424 7.64 -13.86 -18.90
CA ARG A 424 9.00 -13.91 -19.43
C ARG A 424 9.04 -13.36 -20.84
N THR A 425 10.08 -12.66 -21.19
CA THR A 425 10.27 -12.12 -22.54
C THR A 425 10.30 -13.21 -23.61
N GLN A 426 10.81 -14.40 -23.29
CA GLN A 426 10.85 -15.56 -24.16
C GLN A 426 9.47 -16.15 -24.52
N ASP A 427 8.44 -15.88 -23.71
CA ASP A 427 7.06 -16.35 -23.93
C ASP A 427 6.26 -15.40 -24.85
N SER A 428 6.90 -14.33 -25.36
CA SER A 428 6.30 -13.39 -26.32
C SER A 428 5.88 -14.14 -27.60
N PRO A 429 4.78 -13.75 -28.28
CA PRO A 429 3.92 -12.60 -27.99
C PRO A 429 2.70 -12.92 -27.12
N LEU A 430 2.42 -14.18 -26.79
CA LEU A 430 1.19 -14.62 -26.15
C LEU A 430 1.28 -14.75 -24.62
N TYR A 431 2.48 -14.88 -24.08
CA TYR A 431 2.75 -14.99 -22.63
C TYR A 431 1.89 -16.04 -21.90
N ARG A 432 1.54 -17.15 -22.57
CA ARG A 432 0.61 -18.20 -22.08
C ARG A 432 1.01 -18.77 -20.71
N PRO A 433 2.28 -19.15 -20.45
CA PRO A 433 2.66 -19.68 -19.14
C PRO A 433 2.36 -18.70 -17.99
N GLY A 434 2.64 -17.42 -18.18
CA GLY A 434 2.33 -16.36 -17.22
C GLY A 434 0.82 -16.19 -17.01
N ILE A 435 0.04 -16.28 -18.08
CA ILE A 435 -1.44 -16.23 -18.01
C ILE A 435 -1.98 -17.43 -17.21
N TYR A 436 -1.50 -18.64 -17.44
CA TYR A 436 -1.91 -19.82 -16.66
C TYR A 436 -1.57 -19.67 -15.19
N ALA A 437 -0.37 -19.19 -14.86
CA ALA A 437 0.05 -18.95 -13.48
C ALA A 437 -0.85 -17.92 -12.79
N THR A 438 -1.18 -16.80 -13.45
CA THR A 438 -2.06 -15.77 -12.88
C THR A 438 -3.51 -16.22 -12.77
N ILE A 439 -4.02 -17.03 -13.71
CA ILE A 439 -5.35 -17.68 -13.60
C ILE A 439 -5.36 -18.61 -12.37
N THR A 440 -4.33 -19.42 -12.18
CA THR A 440 -4.21 -20.32 -11.02
C THR A 440 -4.21 -19.51 -9.72
N CYS A 441 -3.44 -18.43 -9.63
CA CYS A 441 -3.42 -17.55 -8.45
C CYS A 441 -4.83 -17.02 -8.13
N ASN A 442 -5.55 -16.47 -9.13
CA ASN A 442 -6.89 -15.93 -8.91
C ASN A 442 -7.92 -17.04 -8.57
N SER A 443 -7.78 -18.23 -9.14
CA SER A 443 -8.61 -19.39 -8.78
C SER A 443 -8.39 -19.80 -7.31
N LEU A 444 -7.14 -19.81 -6.85
CA LEU A 444 -6.82 -20.07 -5.45
C LEU A 444 -7.37 -18.98 -4.52
N VAL A 445 -7.36 -17.70 -4.94
CA VAL A 445 -8.02 -16.63 -4.18
C VAL A 445 -9.51 -16.94 -4.00
N ILE A 446 -10.21 -17.31 -5.07
CA ILE A 446 -11.64 -17.66 -5.01
C ILE A 446 -11.89 -18.82 -4.05
N ILE A 447 -11.09 -19.88 -4.13
CA ILE A 447 -11.22 -21.06 -3.28
C ILE A 447 -11.00 -20.70 -1.81
N ILE A 448 -9.91 -19.97 -1.47
CA ILE A 448 -9.59 -19.60 -0.09
C ILE A 448 -10.66 -18.66 0.48
N VAL A 449 -11.11 -17.66 -0.29
CA VAL A 449 -12.17 -16.74 0.13
C VAL A 449 -13.48 -17.50 0.37
N ALA A 450 -13.84 -18.46 -0.48
CA ALA A 450 -15.02 -19.30 -0.29
C ALA A 450 -14.92 -20.15 0.98
N LEU A 451 -13.77 -20.80 1.23
CA LEU A 451 -13.52 -21.59 2.45
C LEU A 451 -13.63 -20.73 3.71
N LEU A 452 -12.99 -19.54 3.72
CA LEU A 452 -13.08 -18.60 4.84
C LEU A 452 -14.52 -18.12 5.05
N SER A 453 -15.27 -17.85 3.98
CA SER A 453 -16.66 -17.41 4.06
C SER A 453 -17.56 -18.49 4.67
N VAL A 454 -17.38 -19.76 4.29
CA VAL A 454 -18.11 -20.89 4.89
C VAL A 454 -17.73 -21.03 6.36
N HIS A 455 -16.45 -20.93 6.70
CA HIS A 455 -15.99 -20.97 8.09
C HIS A 455 -16.61 -19.84 8.93
N PHE A 456 -16.56 -18.60 8.44
CA PHE A 456 -17.10 -17.43 9.14
C PHE A 456 -18.63 -17.53 9.32
N ARG A 457 -19.37 -17.97 8.29
CA ARG A 457 -20.83 -18.23 8.43
C ARG A 457 -21.13 -19.26 9.50
N ARG A 458 -20.37 -20.36 9.56
CA ARG A 458 -20.53 -21.40 10.59
C ARG A 458 -20.23 -20.85 12.00
N CYS A 459 -19.15 -20.08 12.15
CA CYS A 459 -18.81 -19.45 13.42
C CYS A 459 -19.87 -18.42 13.86
N ASN A 460 -20.33 -17.56 12.95
CA ASN A 460 -21.39 -16.60 13.24
C ASN A 460 -22.67 -17.29 13.69
N LYS A 461 -23.10 -18.37 12.99
CA LYS A 461 -24.29 -19.14 13.37
C LYS A 461 -24.17 -19.78 14.77
N LYS A 462 -23.00 -20.32 15.13
CA LYS A 462 -22.74 -20.85 16.48
C LYS A 462 -22.76 -19.74 17.54
N ALA A 463 -22.22 -18.56 17.20
CA ALA A 463 -22.25 -17.40 18.10
C ALA A 463 -23.66 -16.84 18.29
N ASP A 464 -24.51 -16.86 17.25
CA ASP A 464 -25.93 -16.47 17.35
C ASP A 464 -26.74 -17.44 18.23
N GLN A 465 -26.30 -18.68 18.29
CA GLN A 465 -26.89 -19.72 19.18
C GLN A 465 -26.31 -19.68 20.61
N GLY A 466 -25.41 -18.75 20.93
CA GLY A 466 -24.76 -18.66 22.24
C GLY A 466 -23.74 -19.76 22.54
N LEU A 467 -23.40 -20.59 21.53
CA LEU A 467 -22.50 -21.74 21.69
C LEU A 467 -21.02 -21.35 21.62
N MET A 468 -20.70 -20.14 21.18
CA MET A 468 -19.32 -19.69 20.97
C MET A 468 -19.21 -18.16 21.07
N ILE A 469 -18.17 -17.69 21.76
CA ILE A 469 -17.76 -16.28 21.74
C ILE A 469 -16.64 -16.11 20.71
N ILE A 470 -16.85 -15.27 19.71
CA ILE A 470 -15.88 -15.05 18.63
C ILE A 470 -14.88 -13.96 19.06
N GLU A 471 -13.59 -14.22 18.89
CA GLU A 471 -12.47 -13.26 19.19
C GLU A 471 -12.57 -12.64 20.61
N GLY A 472 -13.17 -13.39 21.58
CA GLY A 472 -13.29 -12.94 22.97
C GLY A 472 -14.23 -11.77 23.22
N LEU A 473 -15.12 -11.42 22.28
CA LEU A 473 -16.15 -10.38 22.47
C LEU A 473 -17.54 -10.89 22.18
N GLU A 474 -18.41 -10.76 23.17
CA GLU A 474 -19.85 -10.95 22.98
C GLU A 474 -20.38 -9.96 21.94
N GLY A 475 -21.18 -10.45 21.00
CA GLY A 475 -21.75 -9.63 19.93
C GLY A 475 -20.85 -9.40 18.71
N PHE A 476 -19.56 -9.77 18.75
CA PHE A 476 -18.73 -9.72 17.54
C PHE A 476 -19.17 -10.77 16.52
N ARG A 477 -19.21 -10.36 15.25
CA ARG A 477 -19.49 -11.26 14.11
C ARG A 477 -18.46 -11.02 13.02
N TYR A 478 -18.05 -12.10 12.38
CA TYR A 478 -17.19 -11.99 11.20
C TYR A 478 -17.93 -11.35 10.05
N THR A 479 -17.27 -10.42 9.37
CA THR A 479 -17.73 -9.84 8.09
C THR A 479 -17.49 -10.87 6.98
N ILE A 480 -18.45 -11.04 6.08
CA ILE A 480 -18.38 -11.96 4.94
C ILE A 480 -18.20 -11.19 3.64
#